data_f8746d4335f8e7a8beb3a52a62aec7ee
#
_entry.id   f8746d4335f8e7a8beb3a52a62aec7ee
#
_cell.length_a   1.000
_cell.length_b   1.000
_cell.length_c   1.000
_cell.angle_alpha   90.00
_cell.angle_beta   90.00
_cell.angle_gamma   90.00
#
_symmetry.space_group_name_H-M   'P 1'
#
loop_
_entity.id
_entity.type
_entity.pdbx_description
1 polymer ?
#
loop_
_entity_poly.entity_id
_entity_poly.type
_entity_poly.pdbx_seq_one_letter_code
_entity_poly.pdbx_strand_id
1 'polypeptide(L)'
;MSQCDYSLERLDGFITEKDFAAIASWGADHVRLPVDYDVAELMDDGIIRIRRAVDAAKRNGLNVMLDLHKAPGYSFDAGEHESGFFEKREYQERFLRLWESLAKEFGGDHESVAFDLLNEITDASYLPVWKKIAAECIERIRRYAPDTVIVIGSYDYNDVRAVKDLDAPQDGLVAYSFHCYEPHDFTHQGAYWDPGLDREKRIAFRDSGTTNEMFERLFESALARAAEYGADLYCGEYGVIDVVSPEEALEWYKVINRVFERHGISRTAWSYKQMDFGISDARMDKVRDELINYL
;
A
#
# COMPACT_ATOMS: atom_id res chain seq x y z
N MET A 1 2.29 -11.46 1.14
CA MET A 1 3.13 -12.45 0.43
C MET A 1 4.22 -11.73 -0.33
N SER A 2 4.83 -10.79 0.36
CA SER A 2 5.85 -9.87 -0.17
C SER A 2 6.99 -9.71 0.82
N GLN A 3 8.13 -9.21 0.35
CA GLN A 3 9.32 -8.88 1.14
C GLN A 3 9.76 -10.03 2.06
N CYS A 4 9.80 -11.26 1.56
CA CYS A 4 10.13 -12.44 2.33
C CYS A 4 11.00 -13.42 1.52
N ASP A 5 11.43 -14.49 2.16
CA ASP A 5 12.23 -15.55 1.54
C ASP A 5 11.42 -16.51 0.65
N TYR A 6 10.10 -16.29 0.54
CA TYR A 6 9.11 -17.13 -0.18
C TYR A 6 9.11 -18.61 0.23
N SER A 7 9.69 -18.96 1.38
CA SER A 7 9.57 -20.32 1.92
C SER A 7 8.11 -20.64 2.22
N LEU A 8 7.73 -21.92 2.06
CA LEU A 8 6.35 -22.35 2.36
C LEU A 8 6.01 -22.10 3.83
N GLU A 9 6.97 -22.27 4.74
CA GLU A 9 6.82 -21.98 6.16
C GLU A 9 6.46 -20.50 6.37
N ARG A 10 7.15 -19.57 5.70
CA ARG A 10 6.88 -18.13 5.80
C ARG A 10 5.53 -17.78 5.18
N LEU A 11 5.26 -18.25 3.95
CA LEU A 11 4.04 -17.95 3.23
C LEU A 11 2.78 -18.48 3.93
N ASP A 12 2.85 -19.67 4.53
CA ASP A 12 1.71 -20.30 5.21
C ASP A 12 1.57 -19.88 6.69
N GLY A 13 2.66 -19.42 7.33
CA GLY A 13 2.72 -19.17 8.75
C GLY A 13 2.74 -17.72 9.18
N PHE A 14 3.14 -16.79 8.30
CA PHE A 14 3.30 -15.38 8.70
C PHE A 14 1.96 -14.70 8.96
N ILE A 15 1.02 -14.78 8.00
CA ILE A 15 -0.36 -14.30 8.17
C ILE A 15 -1.28 -15.51 8.12
N THR A 16 -2.10 -15.64 9.14
CA THR A 16 -3.05 -16.74 9.32
C THR A 16 -4.48 -16.21 9.50
N GLU A 17 -5.46 -17.09 9.52
CA GLU A 17 -6.85 -16.69 9.77
C GLU A 17 -7.05 -15.99 11.12
N LYS A 18 -6.21 -16.31 12.12
CA LYS A 18 -6.25 -15.64 13.43
C LYS A 18 -5.83 -14.18 13.35
N ASP A 19 -4.92 -13.86 12.44
CA ASP A 19 -4.49 -12.48 12.22
C ASP A 19 -5.61 -11.65 11.59
N PHE A 20 -6.34 -12.19 10.60
CA PHE A 20 -7.52 -11.54 10.02
C PHE A 20 -8.63 -11.35 11.06
N ALA A 21 -8.88 -12.35 11.89
CA ALA A 21 -9.83 -12.24 13.00
C ALA A 21 -9.43 -11.13 13.99
N ALA A 22 -8.15 -11.00 14.30
CA ALA A 22 -7.63 -9.93 15.16
C ALA A 22 -7.83 -8.55 14.53
N ILE A 23 -7.47 -8.38 13.25
CA ILE A 23 -7.66 -7.11 12.52
C ILE A 23 -9.14 -6.73 12.48
N ALA A 24 -10.04 -7.67 12.17
CA ALA A 24 -11.48 -7.44 12.17
C ALA A 24 -11.99 -7.02 13.56
N SER A 25 -11.44 -7.61 14.65
CA SER A 25 -11.80 -7.24 16.02
C SER A 25 -11.40 -5.81 16.41
N TRP A 26 -10.48 -5.19 15.66
CA TRP A 26 -10.09 -3.78 15.82
C TRP A 26 -11.07 -2.82 15.15
N GLY A 27 -12.06 -3.33 14.41
CA GLY A 27 -13.04 -2.53 13.68
C GLY A 27 -12.60 -2.13 12.27
N ALA A 28 -11.48 -2.67 11.78
CA ALA A 28 -11.08 -2.48 10.38
C ALA A 28 -12.10 -3.11 9.43
N ASP A 29 -12.33 -2.49 8.29
CA ASP A 29 -13.25 -2.95 7.25
C ASP A 29 -12.52 -3.61 6.06
N HIS A 30 -11.22 -3.36 5.94
CA HIS A 30 -10.40 -3.95 4.87
C HIS A 30 -8.93 -4.13 5.29
N VAL A 31 -8.21 -4.88 4.46
CA VAL A 31 -6.75 -5.04 4.52
C VAL A 31 -6.14 -4.81 3.13
N ARG A 32 -4.96 -4.22 3.08
CA ARG A 32 -4.11 -4.25 1.88
C ARG A 32 -3.21 -5.49 1.98
N LEU A 33 -3.27 -6.35 0.97
CA LEU A 33 -2.55 -7.61 0.90
C LEU A 33 -1.43 -7.51 -0.15
N PRO A 34 -0.18 -7.25 0.26
CA PRO A 34 0.93 -7.17 -0.66
C PRO A 34 1.32 -8.56 -1.18
N VAL A 35 1.50 -8.66 -2.50
CA VAL A 35 1.89 -9.88 -3.22
C VAL A 35 2.96 -9.54 -4.23
N ASP A 36 4.06 -10.30 -4.22
CA ASP A 36 5.11 -10.21 -5.23
C ASP A 36 4.80 -11.12 -6.43
N TYR A 37 5.27 -10.73 -7.62
CA TYR A 37 5.14 -11.58 -8.81
C TYR A 37 5.80 -12.95 -8.63
N ASP A 38 6.82 -13.05 -7.76
CA ASP A 38 7.47 -14.31 -7.36
C ASP A 38 6.46 -15.33 -6.86
N VAL A 39 5.46 -14.89 -6.11
CA VAL A 39 4.35 -15.75 -5.66
C VAL A 39 3.30 -15.90 -6.76
N ALA A 40 2.81 -14.78 -7.29
CA ALA A 40 1.63 -14.77 -8.15
C ALA A 40 1.87 -15.40 -9.54
N GLU A 41 3.08 -15.28 -10.10
CA GLU A 41 3.44 -15.76 -11.44
C GLU A 41 4.37 -16.97 -11.41
N LEU A 42 5.35 -17.02 -10.48
CA LEU A 42 6.42 -18.03 -10.55
C LEU A 42 6.12 -19.29 -9.71
N MET A 43 5.17 -19.23 -8.77
CA MET A 43 4.76 -20.43 -8.02
C MET A 43 3.58 -21.13 -8.71
N ASP A 44 3.66 -22.45 -8.86
CA ASP A 44 2.58 -23.25 -9.46
C ASP A 44 1.22 -23.11 -8.75
N ASP A 45 1.23 -22.89 -7.43
CA ASP A 45 0.03 -22.71 -6.60
C ASP A 45 -0.16 -21.25 -6.12
N GLY A 46 0.57 -20.28 -6.68
CA GLY A 46 0.60 -18.90 -6.20
C GLY A 46 -0.77 -18.23 -6.15
N ILE A 47 -1.54 -18.30 -7.24
CA ILE A 47 -2.91 -17.77 -7.29
C ILE A 47 -3.82 -18.45 -6.25
N ILE A 48 -3.66 -19.75 -6.03
CA ILE A 48 -4.43 -20.52 -5.02
C ILE A 48 -4.10 -20.02 -3.61
N ARG A 49 -2.83 -19.69 -3.33
CA ARG A 49 -2.39 -19.12 -2.04
C ARG A 49 -2.99 -17.75 -1.81
N ILE A 50 -2.97 -16.89 -2.82
CA ILE A 50 -3.60 -15.57 -2.77
C ILE A 50 -5.10 -15.72 -2.50
N ARG A 51 -5.78 -16.63 -3.23
CA ARG A 51 -7.21 -16.93 -3.03
C ARG A 51 -7.49 -17.35 -1.59
N ARG A 52 -6.68 -18.23 -1.00
CA ARG A 52 -6.86 -18.68 0.40
C ARG A 52 -6.75 -17.49 1.38
N ALA A 53 -5.82 -16.56 1.17
CA ALA A 53 -5.69 -15.38 2.01
C ALA A 53 -6.88 -14.44 1.87
N VAL A 54 -7.31 -14.16 0.64
CA VAL A 54 -8.50 -13.35 0.34
C VAL A 54 -9.74 -13.97 0.98
N ASP A 55 -9.96 -15.27 0.83
CA ASP A 55 -11.10 -15.97 1.43
C ASP A 55 -11.05 -15.96 2.96
N ALA A 56 -9.85 -16.05 3.55
CA ALA A 56 -9.69 -15.93 5.00
C ALA A 56 -10.05 -14.52 5.51
N ALA A 57 -9.63 -13.46 4.82
CA ALA A 57 -10.03 -12.09 5.14
C ALA A 57 -11.56 -11.92 5.03
N LYS A 58 -12.16 -12.37 3.92
CA LYS A 58 -13.61 -12.30 3.69
C LYS A 58 -14.42 -13.06 4.73
N ARG A 59 -13.99 -14.26 5.16
CA ARG A 59 -14.65 -15.01 6.26
C ARG A 59 -14.67 -14.26 7.58
N ASN A 60 -13.72 -13.33 7.78
CA ASN A 60 -13.66 -12.48 8.96
C ASN A 60 -14.31 -11.09 8.73
N GLY A 61 -15.02 -10.89 7.63
CA GLY A 61 -15.75 -9.66 7.32
C GLY A 61 -14.86 -8.52 6.81
N LEU A 62 -13.63 -8.83 6.35
CA LEU A 62 -12.70 -7.85 5.81
C LEU A 62 -12.74 -7.86 4.28
N ASN A 63 -12.79 -6.68 3.68
CA ASN A 63 -12.48 -6.49 2.27
C ASN A 63 -10.97 -6.56 2.02
N VAL A 64 -10.56 -6.72 0.77
CA VAL A 64 -9.15 -6.87 0.41
C VAL A 64 -8.77 -5.91 -0.71
N MET A 65 -7.79 -5.06 -0.48
CA MET A 65 -7.03 -4.39 -1.52
C MET A 65 -5.86 -5.29 -1.90
N LEU A 66 -5.94 -5.94 -3.06
CA LEU A 66 -4.86 -6.78 -3.56
C LEU A 66 -3.81 -5.90 -4.23
N ASP A 67 -2.62 -5.85 -3.66
CA ASP A 67 -1.51 -5.05 -4.11
C ASP A 67 -0.45 -5.90 -4.79
N LEU A 68 -0.08 -5.54 -6.04
CA LEU A 68 1.11 -6.09 -6.65
C LEU A 68 2.34 -5.30 -6.20
N HIS A 69 3.01 -5.84 -5.21
CA HIS A 69 4.09 -5.13 -4.49
C HIS A 69 5.40 -5.10 -5.27
N LYS A 70 5.69 -6.18 -6.01
CA LYS A 70 6.79 -6.27 -6.98
C LYS A 70 6.25 -6.81 -8.29
N ALA A 71 6.75 -6.28 -9.40
CA ALA A 71 6.40 -6.69 -10.75
C ALA A 71 7.60 -7.32 -11.48
N PRO A 72 7.38 -8.13 -12.53
CA PRO A 72 8.48 -8.60 -13.36
C PRO A 72 9.35 -7.43 -13.86
N GLY A 73 10.63 -7.44 -13.49
CA GLY A 73 11.58 -6.39 -13.85
C GLY A 73 11.49 -5.09 -13.03
N TYR A 74 10.70 -5.08 -11.95
CA TYR A 74 10.59 -3.94 -11.04
C TYR A 74 10.43 -4.34 -9.58
N SER A 75 11.27 -3.73 -8.75
CA SER A 75 11.11 -3.64 -7.29
C SER A 75 11.47 -2.23 -6.83
N PHE A 76 10.78 -1.75 -5.78
CA PHE A 76 11.17 -0.51 -5.11
C PHE A 76 12.42 -0.70 -4.21
N ASP A 77 12.74 -1.95 -3.85
CA ASP A 77 13.93 -2.30 -3.07
C ASP A 77 15.20 -2.24 -3.91
N ALA A 78 16.24 -1.59 -3.40
CA ALA A 78 17.54 -1.55 -4.06
C ALA A 78 18.19 -2.95 -4.09
N GLY A 79 18.71 -3.32 -5.27
CA GLY A 79 19.48 -4.55 -5.43
C GLY A 79 18.69 -5.80 -5.82
N GLU A 80 17.42 -5.68 -6.13
CA GLU A 80 16.62 -6.76 -6.69
C GLU A 80 17.10 -7.21 -8.09
N HIS A 81 16.90 -8.49 -8.40
CA HIS A 81 17.61 -9.16 -9.50
C HIS A 81 17.08 -8.83 -10.90
N GLU A 82 15.79 -8.55 -11.05
CA GLU A 82 15.22 -8.19 -12.34
C GLU A 82 15.03 -6.68 -12.42
N SER A 83 15.48 -6.07 -13.51
CA SER A 83 15.33 -4.65 -13.77
C SER A 83 14.94 -4.39 -15.22
N GLY A 84 14.36 -3.21 -15.50
CA GLY A 84 14.03 -2.78 -16.85
C GLY A 84 12.55 -2.88 -17.18
N PHE A 85 11.67 -2.90 -16.20
CA PHE A 85 10.21 -2.90 -16.41
C PHE A 85 9.73 -1.72 -17.26
N PHE A 86 10.26 -0.53 -17.01
CA PHE A 86 9.86 0.68 -17.74
C PHE A 86 10.47 0.78 -19.15
N GLU A 87 11.54 0.01 -19.45
CA GLU A 87 12.26 0.03 -20.73
C GLU A 87 11.90 -1.14 -21.65
N LYS A 88 11.57 -2.32 -21.06
CA LYS A 88 11.42 -3.56 -21.81
C LYS A 88 9.96 -4.00 -21.89
N ARG A 89 9.43 -4.02 -23.10
CA ARG A 89 8.05 -4.47 -23.35
C ARG A 89 7.78 -5.89 -22.83
N GLU A 90 8.79 -6.75 -22.78
CA GLU A 90 8.67 -8.12 -22.26
C GLU A 90 8.18 -8.14 -20.80
N TYR A 91 8.77 -7.34 -19.93
CA TYR A 91 8.34 -7.25 -18.52
C TYR A 91 6.96 -6.61 -18.38
N GLN A 92 6.69 -5.57 -19.16
CA GLN A 92 5.37 -4.93 -19.20
C GLN A 92 4.29 -5.93 -19.60
N GLU A 93 4.56 -6.78 -20.60
CA GLU A 93 3.61 -7.78 -21.05
C GLU A 93 3.41 -8.91 -20.02
N ARG A 94 4.44 -9.28 -19.25
CA ARG A 94 4.29 -10.21 -18.11
C ARG A 94 3.38 -9.60 -17.03
N PHE A 95 3.62 -8.35 -16.65
CA PHE A 95 2.79 -7.59 -15.71
C PHE A 95 1.32 -7.54 -16.16
N LEU A 96 1.08 -7.21 -17.42
CA LEU A 96 -0.27 -7.12 -17.97
C LEU A 96 -0.99 -8.48 -17.96
N ARG A 97 -0.30 -9.57 -18.31
CA ARG A 97 -0.86 -10.93 -18.24
C ARG A 97 -1.10 -11.38 -16.79
N LEU A 98 -0.22 -10.99 -15.87
CA LEU A 98 -0.42 -11.29 -14.45
C LEU A 98 -1.72 -10.65 -13.95
N TRP A 99 -1.93 -9.37 -14.24
CA TRP A 99 -3.17 -8.67 -13.90
C TRP A 99 -4.40 -9.25 -14.61
N GLU A 100 -4.29 -9.70 -15.85
CA GLU A 100 -5.39 -10.44 -16.49
C GLU A 100 -5.73 -11.73 -15.73
N SER A 101 -4.73 -12.44 -15.23
CA SER A 101 -4.93 -13.67 -14.45
C SER A 101 -5.59 -13.37 -13.10
N LEU A 102 -5.13 -12.35 -12.40
CA LEU A 102 -5.73 -11.88 -11.14
C LEU A 102 -7.17 -11.38 -11.36
N ALA A 103 -7.41 -10.62 -12.44
CA ALA A 103 -8.75 -10.13 -12.79
C ALA A 103 -9.73 -11.27 -13.12
N LYS A 104 -9.28 -12.32 -13.79
CA LYS A 104 -10.09 -13.53 -14.04
C LYS A 104 -10.45 -14.25 -12.76
N GLU A 105 -9.50 -14.35 -11.85
CA GLU A 105 -9.69 -15.04 -10.57
C GLU A 105 -10.57 -14.26 -9.60
N PHE A 106 -10.36 -12.94 -9.47
CA PHE A 106 -10.97 -12.12 -8.43
C PHE A 106 -12.06 -11.16 -8.92
N GLY A 107 -12.28 -11.02 -10.23
CA GLY A 107 -13.26 -10.08 -10.77
C GLY A 107 -14.71 -10.35 -10.35
N GLY A 108 -15.04 -11.60 -10.01
CA GLY A 108 -16.34 -11.96 -9.43
C GLY A 108 -16.53 -11.52 -7.97
N ASP A 109 -15.45 -11.10 -7.30
CA ASP A 109 -15.43 -10.66 -5.90
C ASP A 109 -15.44 -9.12 -5.75
N HIS A 110 -15.83 -8.38 -6.78
CA HIS A 110 -15.72 -6.91 -6.86
C HIS A 110 -16.33 -6.13 -5.67
N GLU A 111 -17.31 -6.71 -4.98
CA GLU A 111 -17.90 -6.10 -3.77
C GLU A 111 -16.94 -6.14 -2.56
N SER A 112 -15.90 -6.96 -2.61
CA SER A 112 -14.99 -7.20 -1.48
C SER A 112 -13.52 -7.22 -1.85
N VAL A 113 -13.17 -7.14 -3.15
CA VAL A 113 -11.79 -7.13 -3.63
C VAL A 113 -11.57 -5.95 -4.55
N ALA A 114 -10.55 -5.16 -4.26
CA ALA A 114 -10.06 -4.08 -5.10
C ALA A 114 -8.59 -4.36 -5.50
N PHE A 115 -8.08 -3.67 -6.50
CA PHE A 115 -6.74 -3.88 -7.04
C PHE A 115 -5.88 -2.62 -6.90
N ASP A 116 -4.66 -2.79 -6.37
CA ASP A 116 -3.61 -1.78 -6.36
C ASP A 116 -2.53 -2.21 -7.37
N LEU A 117 -2.41 -1.46 -8.46
CA LEU A 117 -1.73 -1.95 -9.66
C LEU A 117 -0.23 -2.19 -9.47
N LEU A 118 0.45 -1.31 -8.76
CA LEU A 118 1.90 -1.44 -8.51
C LEU A 118 2.29 -0.58 -7.31
N ASN A 119 3.01 -1.21 -6.38
CA ASN A 119 3.60 -0.53 -5.25
C ASN A 119 4.72 0.43 -5.69
N GLU A 120 4.82 1.57 -5.05
CA GLU A 120 5.94 2.52 -4.92
C GLU A 120 6.87 2.69 -6.14
N ILE A 121 6.43 3.40 -7.16
CA ILE A 121 7.30 3.80 -8.26
C ILE A 121 8.33 4.82 -7.73
N THR A 122 9.62 4.50 -7.88
CA THR A 122 10.69 5.23 -7.20
C THR A 122 11.09 6.54 -7.87
N ASP A 123 11.03 6.65 -9.21
CA ASP A 123 11.61 7.75 -9.97
C ASP A 123 10.57 8.45 -10.87
N ALA A 124 10.56 9.79 -10.83
CA ALA A 124 9.67 10.62 -11.62
C ALA A 124 9.84 10.43 -13.14
N SER A 125 11.02 10.03 -13.60
CA SER A 125 11.28 9.75 -15.02
C SER A 125 10.47 8.58 -15.57
N TYR A 126 9.99 7.69 -14.72
CA TYR A 126 9.14 6.55 -15.09
C TYR A 126 7.69 6.94 -15.37
N LEU A 127 7.23 8.09 -14.85
CA LEU A 127 5.82 8.49 -14.93
C LEU A 127 5.23 8.46 -16.35
N PRO A 128 5.89 8.98 -17.42
CA PRO A 128 5.31 8.97 -18.76
C PRO A 128 5.09 7.57 -19.33
N VAL A 129 5.93 6.61 -18.94
CA VAL A 129 5.80 5.20 -19.34
C VAL A 129 4.78 4.51 -18.46
N TRP A 130 4.81 4.76 -17.14
CA TRP A 130 3.85 4.23 -16.19
C TRP A 130 2.40 4.55 -16.56
N LYS A 131 2.09 5.79 -16.89
CA LYS A 131 0.74 6.20 -17.32
C LYS A 131 0.20 5.33 -18.46
N LYS A 132 1.06 5.00 -19.44
CA LYS A 132 0.68 4.13 -20.59
C LYS A 132 0.45 2.69 -20.15
N ILE A 133 1.34 2.17 -19.29
CA ILE A 133 1.24 0.80 -18.78
C ILE A 133 -0.01 0.66 -17.92
N ALA A 134 -0.26 1.59 -17.01
CA ALA A 134 -1.44 1.59 -16.16
C ALA A 134 -2.74 1.66 -16.97
N ALA A 135 -2.81 2.54 -17.98
CA ALA A 135 -3.96 2.65 -18.86
C ALA A 135 -4.24 1.33 -19.62
N GLU A 136 -3.21 0.72 -20.21
CA GLU A 136 -3.34 -0.58 -20.88
C GLU A 136 -3.73 -1.69 -19.89
N CYS A 137 -3.18 -1.65 -18.68
CA CYS A 137 -3.50 -2.61 -17.61
C CYS A 137 -4.98 -2.55 -17.22
N ILE A 138 -5.49 -1.34 -16.95
CA ILE A 138 -6.89 -1.11 -16.60
C ILE A 138 -7.81 -1.60 -17.72
N GLU A 139 -7.50 -1.27 -18.99
CA GLU A 139 -8.28 -1.76 -20.14
C GLU A 139 -8.35 -3.29 -20.17
N ARG A 140 -7.23 -3.98 -19.89
CA ARG A 140 -7.19 -5.45 -19.87
C ARG A 140 -7.95 -6.03 -18.68
N ILE A 141 -7.81 -5.45 -17.49
CA ILE A 141 -8.54 -5.84 -16.27
C ILE A 141 -10.05 -5.73 -16.52
N ARG A 142 -10.54 -4.63 -17.10
CA ARG A 142 -11.98 -4.38 -17.33
C ARG A 142 -12.67 -5.44 -18.17
N ARG A 143 -11.94 -6.21 -18.97
CA ARG A 143 -12.49 -7.35 -19.75
C ARG A 143 -12.96 -8.50 -18.86
N TYR A 144 -12.43 -8.61 -17.64
CA TYR A 144 -12.69 -9.72 -16.71
C TYR A 144 -13.25 -9.25 -15.37
N ALA A 145 -12.96 -8.02 -15.00
CA ALA A 145 -13.33 -7.40 -13.73
C ALA A 145 -13.88 -5.97 -13.98
N PRO A 146 -15.05 -5.84 -14.66
CA PRO A 146 -15.57 -4.54 -15.08
C PRO A 146 -15.98 -3.65 -13.89
N ASP A 147 -16.39 -4.25 -12.76
CA ASP A 147 -16.96 -3.56 -11.61
C ASP A 147 -15.98 -3.45 -10.42
N THR A 148 -14.73 -3.91 -10.59
CA THR A 148 -13.71 -3.88 -9.52
C THR A 148 -13.09 -2.50 -9.40
N VAL A 149 -12.97 -1.99 -8.18
CA VAL A 149 -12.21 -0.76 -7.89
C VAL A 149 -10.72 -1.00 -8.14
N ILE A 150 -10.08 -0.06 -8.81
CA ILE A 150 -8.64 -0.08 -9.08
C ILE A 150 -8.03 1.19 -8.52
N VAL A 151 -6.91 1.08 -7.81
CA VAL A 151 -6.14 2.24 -7.39
C VAL A 151 -4.81 2.31 -8.15
N ILE A 152 -4.37 3.52 -8.46
CA ILE A 152 -3.12 3.79 -9.15
C ILE A 152 -2.29 4.79 -8.35
N GLY A 153 -1.03 4.44 -8.11
CA GLY A 153 -0.05 5.33 -7.47
C GLY A 153 0.79 6.08 -8.49
N SER A 154 1.60 7.01 -7.99
CA SER A 154 2.51 7.83 -8.76
C SER A 154 3.97 7.55 -8.38
N TYR A 155 4.88 8.46 -8.65
CA TYR A 155 6.33 8.33 -8.41
C TYR A 155 6.73 8.78 -6.99
N ASP A 156 8.06 8.83 -6.73
CA ASP A 156 8.67 9.13 -5.44
C ASP A 156 8.08 8.28 -4.29
N TYR A 157 8.03 6.94 -4.51
CA TYR A 157 7.47 5.99 -3.56
C TYR A 157 6.00 6.27 -3.24
N ASN A 158 5.20 6.53 -4.27
CA ASN A 158 3.78 6.93 -4.15
C ASN A 158 3.57 8.19 -3.30
N ASP A 159 4.49 9.15 -3.35
CA ASP A 159 4.36 10.40 -2.60
C ASP A 159 3.05 11.11 -2.94
N VAL A 160 2.34 11.59 -1.93
CA VAL A 160 1.07 12.30 -2.10
C VAL A 160 1.18 13.54 -2.99
N ARG A 161 2.35 14.21 -3.01
CA ARG A 161 2.63 15.36 -3.87
C ARG A 161 2.71 14.99 -5.35
N ALA A 162 2.97 13.72 -5.67
CA ALA A 162 3.05 13.21 -7.04
C ALA A 162 1.69 12.85 -7.65
N VAL A 163 0.64 12.74 -6.84
CA VAL A 163 -0.74 12.45 -7.31
C VAL A 163 -1.23 13.49 -8.32
N LYS A 164 -0.87 14.76 -8.15
CA LYS A 164 -1.24 15.87 -9.07
C LYS A 164 -0.81 15.63 -10.52
N ASP A 165 0.17 14.78 -10.76
CA ASP A 165 0.75 14.52 -12.07
C ASP A 165 0.14 13.28 -12.76
N LEU A 166 -0.76 12.56 -12.10
CA LEU A 166 -1.54 11.47 -12.70
C LEU A 166 -2.58 12.01 -13.70
N ASP A 167 -2.90 11.21 -14.71
CA ASP A 167 -3.95 11.53 -15.68
C ASP A 167 -5.34 11.36 -15.08
N ALA A 168 -6.38 11.85 -15.77
CA ALA A 168 -7.76 11.60 -15.41
C ALA A 168 -8.03 10.08 -15.35
N PRO A 169 -8.81 9.60 -14.37
CA PRO A 169 -9.21 8.20 -14.32
C PRO A 169 -9.95 7.77 -15.60
N GLN A 170 -9.72 6.53 -16.06
CA GLN A 170 -10.39 6.02 -17.25
C GLN A 170 -11.90 5.80 -17.04
N ASP A 171 -12.30 5.55 -15.80
CA ASP A 171 -13.71 5.37 -15.41
C ASP A 171 -13.90 5.72 -13.92
N GLY A 172 -15.13 5.71 -13.46
CA GLY A 172 -15.51 6.08 -12.08
C GLY A 172 -15.13 5.05 -11.00
N LEU A 173 -14.45 3.95 -11.37
CA LEU A 173 -13.97 2.93 -10.45
C LEU A 173 -12.42 2.92 -10.35
N VAL A 174 -11.78 3.98 -10.85
CA VAL A 174 -10.34 4.19 -10.70
C VAL A 174 -10.11 5.33 -9.71
N ALA A 175 -9.39 5.05 -8.63
CA ALA A 175 -9.00 6.01 -7.61
C ALA A 175 -7.48 6.24 -7.60
N TYR A 176 -7.03 7.32 -6.96
CA TYR A 176 -5.61 7.61 -6.79
C TYR A 176 -5.11 7.08 -5.46
N SER A 177 -3.96 6.38 -5.51
CA SER A 177 -3.26 5.89 -4.32
C SER A 177 -2.06 6.78 -4.00
N PHE A 178 -1.77 6.92 -2.71
CA PHE A 178 -0.53 7.51 -2.22
C PHE A 178 -0.09 6.83 -0.92
N HIS A 179 1.18 7.00 -0.55
CA HIS A 179 1.74 6.64 0.75
C HIS A 179 2.09 7.89 1.53
N CYS A 180 2.03 7.83 2.86
CA CYS A 180 2.34 8.99 3.69
C CYS A 180 3.12 8.61 4.95
N TYR A 181 4.40 8.87 4.91
CA TYR A 181 5.31 8.68 6.03
C TYR A 181 5.92 10.01 6.53
N GLU A 182 5.23 11.13 6.28
CA GLU A 182 5.75 12.44 6.68
C GLU A 182 5.43 12.78 8.15
N PRO A 183 6.32 13.46 8.86
CA PRO A 183 7.67 13.83 8.44
C PRO A 183 8.61 12.63 8.42
N HIS A 184 9.26 12.37 7.29
CA HIS A 184 10.09 11.18 7.06
C HIS A 184 11.19 11.00 8.12
N ASP A 185 11.85 12.08 8.51
CA ASP A 185 12.86 12.08 9.58
C ASP A 185 12.34 11.53 10.91
N PHE A 186 11.06 11.68 11.19
CA PHE A 186 10.43 11.15 12.40
C PHE A 186 9.95 9.71 12.22
N THR A 187 9.20 9.44 11.16
CA THR A 187 8.56 8.15 10.96
C THR A 187 9.54 7.04 10.57
N HIS A 188 10.71 7.41 10.00
CA HIS A 188 11.76 6.49 9.59
C HIS A 188 13.07 6.67 10.38
N GLN A 189 13.06 7.43 11.50
CA GLN A 189 14.27 7.63 12.28
C GLN A 189 14.91 6.30 12.67
N GLY A 190 16.22 6.18 12.45
CA GLY A 190 16.95 4.95 12.73
C GLY A 190 16.83 3.84 11.68
N ALA A 191 16.09 4.05 10.61
CA ALA A 191 15.93 3.09 9.52
C ALA A 191 17.32 2.71 8.93
N TYR A 192 17.65 1.43 8.99
CA TYR A 192 18.95 0.93 8.57
C TYR A 192 19.11 0.86 7.05
N TRP A 193 17.98 0.86 6.34
CA TRP A 193 17.93 0.78 4.86
C TRP A 193 17.96 2.15 4.18
N ASP A 194 17.76 3.25 4.92
CA ASP A 194 17.76 4.59 4.36
C ASP A 194 19.12 5.27 4.60
N PRO A 195 19.97 5.39 3.57
CA PRO A 195 21.29 6.03 3.70
C PRO A 195 21.21 7.56 3.86
N GLY A 196 20.05 8.17 3.61
CA GLY A 196 19.80 9.60 3.78
C GLY A 196 19.58 10.02 5.23
N LEU A 197 19.30 9.06 6.12
CA LEU A 197 19.02 9.33 7.52
C LEU A 197 20.23 9.07 8.42
N ASP A 198 20.41 9.92 9.41
CA ASP A 198 21.34 9.65 10.52
C ASP A 198 20.70 8.63 11.46
N ARG A 199 21.26 7.41 11.47
CA ARG A 199 20.73 6.27 12.25
C ARG A 199 20.73 6.48 13.75
N GLU A 200 21.60 7.36 14.27
CA GLU A 200 21.72 7.66 15.69
C GLU A 200 20.82 8.83 16.12
N LYS A 201 20.35 9.64 15.17
CA LYS A 201 19.47 10.76 15.45
C LYS A 201 18.12 10.25 15.94
N ARG A 202 17.62 10.89 17.02
CA ARG A 202 16.26 10.65 17.54
C ARG A 202 15.53 11.98 17.63
N ILE A 203 14.31 11.99 17.10
CA ILE A 203 13.43 13.17 17.07
C ILE A 203 12.23 12.82 17.95
N ALA A 204 11.96 13.62 18.95
CA ALA A 204 10.74 13.50 19.73
C ALA A 204 9.53 14.00 18.92
N PHE A 205 8.36 13.44 19.12
CA PHE A 205 7.14 13.85 18.41
C PHE A 205 6.91 15.37 18.44
N ARG A 206 7.08 16.00 19.61
CA ARG A 206 6.92 17.45 19.79
C ARG A 206 7.86 18.30 18.91
N ASP A 207 9.01 17.73 18.51
CA ASP A 207 10.05 18.40 17.72
C ASP A 207 10.01 17.97 16.24
N SER A 208 9.12 17.05 15.87
CA SER A 208 8.99 16.51 14.51
C SER A 208 8.35 17.46 13.49
N GLY A 209 7.63 18.47 13.98
CA GLY A 209 6.83 19.35 13.12
C GLY A 209 5.48 18.75 12.69
N THR A 210 5.10 17.59 13.22
CA THR A 210 3.83 16.92 12.91
C THR A 210 2.66 17.74 13.45
N THR A 211 1.84 18.27 12.54
CA THR A 211 0.59 18.98 12.89
C THR A 211 -0.50 18.71 11.84
N ASN A 212 -1.75 18.99 12.20
CA ASN A 212 -2.84 18.89 11.22
C ASN A 212 -2.59 19.81 10.01
N GLU A 213 -2.12 21.05 10.26
CA GLU A 213 -1.84 22.03 9.23
C GLU A 213 -0.72 21.59 8.28
N MET A 214 0.24 20.81 8.79
CA MET A 214 1.29 20.22 7.95
C MET A 214 0.68 19.22 6.97
N PHE A 215 -0.15 18.28 7.44
CA PHE A 215 -0.81 17.31 6.58
C PHE A 215 -1.83 17.96 5.63
N GLU A 216 -2.59 18.97 6.07
CA GLU A 216 -3.51 19.72 5.20
C GLU A 216 -2.75 20.33 3.99
N ARG A 217 -1.62 20.99 4.25
CA ARG A 217 -0.79 21.53 3.17
C ARG A 217 -0.16 20.44 2.29
N LEU A 218 0.25 19.33 2.92
CA LEU A 218 0.84 18.21 2.20
C LEU A 218 -0.16 17.57 1.22
N PHE A 219 -1.42 17.43 1.62
CA PHE A 219 -2.46 16.77 0.81
C PHE A 219 -3.14 17.71 -0.18
N GLU A 220 -2.93 19.03 -0.09
CA GLU A 220 -3.64 20.05 -0.87
C GLU A 220 -3.65 19.74 -2.38
N SER A 221 -2.50 19.42 -2.96
CA SER A 221 -2.39 19.16 -4.40
C SER A 221 -3.08 17.87 -4.84
N ALA A 222 -3.03 16.82 -4.00
CA ALA A 222 -3.71 15.55 -4.27
C ALA A 222 -5.23 15.71 -4.15
N LEU A 223 -5.71 16.41 -3.11
CA LEU A 223 -7.13 16.74 -2.94
C LEU A 223 -7.66 17.56 -4.11
N ALA A 224 -6.90 18.56 -4.56
CA ALA A 224 -7.28 19.37 -5.72
C ALA A 224 -7.37 18.52 -7.00
N ARG A 225 -6.42 17.61 -7.22
CA ARG A 225 -6.43 16.70 -8.38
C ARG A 225 -7.62 15.72 -8.32
N ALA A 226 -7.86 15.11 -7.15
CA ALA A 226 -9.00 14.22 -6.95
C ALA A 226 -10.33 14.95 -7.21
N ALA A 227 -10.49 16.16 -6.67
CA ALA A 227 -11.69 16.99 -6.90
C ALA A 227 -11.86 17.40 -8.37
N GLU A 228 -10.77 17.71 -9.10
CA GLU A 228 -10.80 18.06 -10.53
C GLU A 228 -11.44 16.97 -11.38
N TYR A 229 -11.19 15.71 -11.05
CA TYR A 229 -11.67 14.56 -11.83
C TYR A 229 -12.78 13.77 -11.16
N GLY A 230 -13.20 14.15 -9.96
CA GLY A 230 -14.20 13.41 -9.19
C GLY A 230 -13.71 12.01 -8.80
N ALA A 231 -12.40 11.86 -8.55
CA ALA A 231 -11.77 10.61 -8.14
C ALA A 231 -11.65 10.54 -6.62
N ASP A 232 -11.65 9.33 -6.07
CA ASP A 232 -11.34 9.10 -4.66
C ASP A 232 -9.83 9.06 -4.42
N LEU A 233 -9.43 9.32 -3.16
CA LEU A 233 -8.06 9.16 -2.67
C LEU A 233 -8.00 7.97 -1.71
N TYR A 234 -6.93 7.20 -1.82
CA TYR A 234 -6.62 6.09 -0.94
C TYR A 234 -5.17 6.20 -0.44
N CYS A 235 -4.97 6.17 0.88
CA CYS A 235 -3.63 6.08 1.46
C CYS A 235 -3.27 4.61 1.66
N GLY A 236 -2.49 4.05 0.74
CA GLY A 236 -2.13 2.63 0.73
C GLY A 236 -1.21 2.23 1.86
N GLU A 237 -0.37 3.16 2.33
CA GLU A 237 0.54 2.93 3.45
C GLU A 237 0.76 4.20 4.25
N TYR A 238 0.77 4.07 5.58
CA TYR A 238 1.21 5.09 6.52
C TYR A 238 1.60 4.42 7.83
N GLY A 239 2.59 4.99 8.54
CA GLY A 239 3.05 4.36 9.77
C GLY A 239 4.27 5.02 10.38
N VAL A 240 4.68 4.48 11.53
CA VAL A 240 5.83 4.95 12.30
C VAL A 240 6.69 3.76 12.70
N ILE A 241 7.99 3.85 12.41
CA ILE A 241 8.99 2.81 12.69
C ILE A 241 9.06 2.46 14.18
N ASP A 242 9.43 1.24 14.49
CA ASP A 242 9.44 0.66 15.84
C ASP A 242 10.51 1.26 16.78
N VAL A 243 11.43 2.03 16.26
CA VAL A 243 12.41 2.81 17.04
C VAL A 243 11.76 3.97 17.79
N VAL A 244 10.64 4.49 17.30
CA VAL A 244 9.83 5.53 17.96
C VAL A 244 9.06 4.91 19.14
N SER A 245 8.98 5.61 20.26
CA SER A 245 8.18 5.11 21.39
C SER A 245 6.70 4.92 21.02
N PRO A 246 6.02 3.90 21.56
CA PRO A 246 4.60 3.67 21.27
C PRO A 246 3.72 4.89 21.54
N GLU A 247 4.00 5.63 22.60
CA GLU A 247 3.26 6.81 22.99
C GLU A 247 3.41 7.94 21.95
N GLU A 248 4.61 8.15 21.41
CA GLU A 248 4.86 9.16 20.38
C GLU A 248 4.32 8.74 19.02
N ALA A 249 4.39 7.44 18.69
CA ALA A 249 3.74 6.89 17.51
C ALA A 249 2.22 7.10 17.55
N LEU A 250 1.58 6.85 18.70
CA LEU A 250 0.14 7.10 18.90
C LEU A 250 -0.22 8.56 18.64
N GLU A 251 0.58 9.52 19.11
CA GLU A 251 0.31 10.95 18.86
C GLU A 251 0.38 11.28 17.36
N TRP A 252 1.32 10.69 16.63
CA TRP A 252 1.41 10.84 15.19
C TRP A 252 0.16 10.30 14.47
N TYR A 253 -0.29 9.07 14.82
CA TYR A 253 -1.50 8.49 14.27
C TYR A 253 -2.75 9.34 14.54
N LYS A 254 -2.87 9.92 15.74
CA LYS A 254 -3.96 10.84 16.07
C LYS A 254 -4.01 12.09 15.19
N VAL A 255 -2.85 12.62 14.84
CA VAL A 255 -2.78 13.84 13.99
C VAL A 255 -3.16 13.53 12.55
N ILE A 256 -2.56 12.51 11.94
CA ILE A 256 -2.85 12.17 10.54
C ILE A 256 -4.30 11.68 10.37
N ASN A 257 -4.81 10.87 11.30
CA ASN A 257 -6.18 10.38 11.28
C ASN A 257 -7.21 11.51 11.18
N ARG A 258 -7.04 12.61 11.95
CA ARG A 258 -7.96 13.75 11.89
C ARG A 258 -8.05 14.37 10.50
N VAL A 259 -6.97 14.33 9.73
CA VAL A 259 -6.94 14.87 8.37
C VAL A 259 -7.58 13.86 7.41
N PHE A 260 -7.30 12.57 7.54
CA PHE A 260 -7.96 11.52 6.78
C PHE A 260 -9.48 11.55 6.96
N GLU A 261 -9.96 11.61 8.21
CA GLU A 261 -11.39 11.69 8.52
C GLU A 261 -12.06 12.95 7.94
N ARG A 262 -11.38 14.11 8.03
CA ARG A 262 -11.90 15.37 7.48
C ARG A 262 -12.13 15.32 5.99
N HIS A 263 -11.26 14.62 5.26
CA HIS A 263 -11.30 14.55 3.81
C HIS A 263 -11.89 13.24 3.26
N GLY A 264 -12.33 12.32 4.14
CA GLY A 264 -12.89 11.03 3.74
C GLY A 264 -11.88 10.14 3.01
N ILE A 265 -10.60 10.21 3.39
CA ILE A 265 -9.53 9.40 2.76
C ILE A 265 -9.52 8.01 3.40
N SER A 266 -9.79 6.98 2.60
CA SER A 266 -9.63 5.58 2.99
C SER A 266 -8.13 5.23 3.08
N ARG A 267 -7.77 4.30 3.99
CA ARG A 267 -6.35 4.06 4.33
C ARG A 267 -6.06 2.69 4.87
N THR A 268 -4.81 2.25 4.74
CA THR A 268 -4.27 1.07 5.43
C THR A 268 -2.93 1.39 6.07
N ALA A 269 -2.81 1.06 7.36
CA ALA A 269 -1.57 1.26 8.09
C ALA A 269 -0.53 0.21 7.73
N TRP A 270 0.71 0.61 7.55
CA TRP A 270 1.87 -0.25 7.44
C TRP A 270 2.57 -0.33 8.81
N SER A 271 2.67 -1.52 9.44
CA SER A 271 2.10 -2.78 9.03
C SER A 271 1.34 -3.45 10.19
N TYR A 272 0.57 -4.51 9.92
CA TYR A 272 -0.11 -5.24 10.98
C TYR A 272 0.88 -5.83 12.00
N LYS A 273 1.94 -6.54 11.55
CA LYS A 273 2.95 -7.11 12.44
C LYS A 273 4.34 -7.16 11.81
N GLN A 274 5.37 -6.98 12.64
CA GLN A 274 6.79 -6.99 12.21
C GLN A 274 7.08 -5.93 11.14
N MET A 275 8.06 -6.17 10.26
CA MET A 275 8.44 -5.27 9.16
C MET A 275 8.76 -3.86 9.67
N ASP A 276 9.40 -3.76 10.84
CA ASP A 276 9.83 -2.54 11.53
C ASP A 276 8.69 -1.55 11.91
N PHE A 277 7.43 -1.83 11.55
CA PHE A 277 6.27 -0.94 11.78
C PHE A 277 5.10 -1.65 12.49
N GLY A 278 5.28 -2.87 12.99
CA GLY A 278 4.21 -3.73 13.47
C GLY A 278 3.32 -3.14 14.57
N ILE A 279 2.05 -2.90 14.26
CA ILE A 279 1.04 -2.39 15.21
C ILE A 279 0.66 -3.46 16.23
N SER A 280 0.62 -4.74 15.83
CA SER A 280 0.31 -5.86 16.71
C SER A 280 1.48 -6.33 17.56
N ASP A 281 2.68 -5.79 17.35
CA ASP A 281 3.88 -6.19 18.07
C ASP A 281 3.78 -5.81 19.56
N ALA A 282 4.37 -6.63 20.43
CA ALA A 282 4.26 -6.49 21.89
C ALA A 282 4.66 -5.11 22.41
N ARG A 283 5.55 -4.40 21.72
CA ARG A 283 5.93 -3.03 22.08
C ARG A 283 4.72 -2.08 22.13
N MET A 284 3.71 -2.33 21.26
CA MET A 284 2.51 -1.49 21.14
C MET A 284 1.41 -1.83 22.14
N ASP A 285 1.55 -2.88 22.97
CA ASP A 285 0.51 -3.36 23.90
C ASP A 285 -0.04 -2.24 24.80
N LYS A 286 0.82 -1.31 25.22
CA LYS A 286 0.43 -0.20 26.13
C LYS A 286 -0.56 0.79 25.50
N VAL A 287 -0.50 0.96 24.19
CA VAL A 287 -1.24 2.00 23.47
C VAL A 287 -2.19 1.42 22.41
N ARG A 288 -2.12 0.12 22.14
CA ARG A 288 -2.88 -0.51 21.04
C ARG A 288 -4.38 -0.29 21.16
N ASP A 289 -4.96 -0.45 22.34
CA ASP A 289 -6.41 -0.29 22.54
C ASP A 289 -6.88 1.14 22.24
N GLU A 290 -6.00 2.13 22.36
CA GLU A 290 -6.29 3.49 21.95
C GLU A 290 -5.96 3.71 20.47
N LEU A 291 -4.82 3.19 20.02
CA LEU A 291 -4.33 3.36 18.64
C LEU A 291 -5.30 2.86 17.57
N ILE A 292 -5.92 1.70 17.81
CA ILE A 292 -6.87 1.11 16.85
C ILE A 292 -8.07 2.00 16.52
N ASN A 293 -8.37 3.01 17.34
CA ASN A 293 -9.42 4.00 17.06
C ASN A 293 -8.97 5.07 16.04
N TYR A 294 -7.72 5.03 15.62
CA TYR A 294 -7.11 6.01 14.69
C TYR A 294 -6.50 5.36 13.44
N LEU A 295 -6.79 4.08 13.20
CA LEU A 295 -6.34 3.35 12.02
C LEU A 295 -7.26 3.54 10.82
#